data_df05c0cba4d1325b81131b22689bf5df
#
_entry.id   df05c0cba4d1325b81131b22689bf5df
#
_cell.length_a   1.000
_cell.length_b   1.000
_cell.length_c   1.000
_cell.angle_alpha   90.00
_cell.angle_beta   90.00
_cell.angle_gamma   90.00
#
_symmetry.space_group_name_H-M   'P 1'
#
loop_
_entity.id
_entity.type
_entity.pdbx_description
1 polymer ?
#
loop_
_entity_poly.entity_id
_entity_poly.type
_entity_poly.pdbx_seq_one_letter_code
_entity_poly.pdbx_strand_id
1 'polypeptide(L)'
;VIGILPLIAEHFHVTVPEAGWTVSIFALVVAISAPIMPLLFSGINRKKVMLLALGVFTLSNIISMLTSNFTLLLITRALPAFLHPVYVSMAFTVAAASVSKEKAPKAVAKVFIGVSAGMVLGVPVTSYIASEVSFTMGMMFFTVVNALVFVATILFIPSMPVKEKLSYGTQLNVLKKKIIWYSIIAVTLINGALFGFFSYMSDNL
;
A
#
# COMPACT_ATOMS: atom_id res chain seq x y z
N VAL A 1 -3.63 4.70 -9.40
CA VAL A 1 -2.62 5.00 -10.45
C VAL A 1 -2.90 4.20 -11.72
N ILE A 2 -3.29 2.91 -11.64
CA ILE A 2 -3.51 2.05 -12.82
C ILE A 2 -4.54 2.67 -13.79
N GLY A 3 -5.64 3.21 -13.29
CA GLY A 3 -6.69 3.80 -14.15
C GLY A 3 -6.39 5.20 -14.71
N ILE A 4 -5.21 5.80 -14.42
CA ILE A 4 -4.86 7.17 -14.83
C ILE A 4 -3.51 7.26 -15.55
N LEU A 5 -2.99 6.15 -16.09
CA LEU A 5 -1.70 6.15 -16.79
C LEU A 5 -1.66 7.10 -18.00
N PRO A 6 -2.69 7.17 -18.87
CA PRO A 6 -2.71 8.14 -19.96
C PRO A 6 -2.65 9.58 -19.46
N LEU A 7 -3.35 9.91 -18.37
CA LEU A 7 -3.33 11.26 -17.78
C LEU A 7 -1.97 11.61 -17.17
N ILE A 8 -1.26 10.63 -16.61
CA ILE A 8 0.13 10.80 -16.14
C ILE A 8 1.04 11.08 -17.34
N ALA A 9 0.89 10.32 -18.42
CA ALA A 9 1.68 10.50 -19.64
C ALA A 9 1.50 11.90 -20.22
N GLU A 10 0.27 12.37 -20.32
CA GLU A 10 -0.07 13.72 -20.79
C GLU A 10 0.49 14.80 -19.86
N HIS A 11 0.24 14.69 -18.55
CA HIS A 11 0.63 15.69 -17.55
C HIS A 11 2.16 15.87 -17.45
N PHE A 12 2.92 14.80 -17.60
CA PHE A 12 4.39 14.83 -17.51
C PHE A 12 5.10 14.83 -18.86
N HIS A 13 4.35 14.86 -19.98
CA HIS A 13 4.90 14.83 -21.36
C HIS A 13 5.82 13.62 -21.60
N VAL A 14 5.40 12.45 -21.12
CA VAL A 14 6.08 11.17 -21.29
C VAL A 14 5.18 10.20 -22.06
N THR A 15 5.74 9.10 -22.56
CA THR A 15 4.95 8.04 -23.20
C THR A 15 4.15 7.23 -22.17
N VAL A 16 3.05 6.59 -22.59
CA VAL A 16 2.27 5.71 -21.71
C VAL A 16 3.10 4.55 -21.14
N PRO A 17 4.00 3.89 -21.91
CA PRO A 17 4.94 2.92 -21.34
C PRO A 17 5.86 3.50 -20.25
N GLU A 18 6.36 4.73 -20.43
CA GLU A 18 7.14 5.40 -19.39
C GLU A 18 6.31 5.71 -18.15
N ALA A 19 5.07 6.20 -18.33
CA ALA A 19 4.13 6.39 -17.21
C ALA A 19 3.89 5.09 -16.42
N GLY A 20 3.93 3.93 -17.08
CA GLY A 20 3.84 2.60 -16.47
C GLY A 20 4.91 2.32 -15.40
N TRP A 21 6.07 2.99 -15.46
CA TRP A 21 7.09 2.90 -14.42
C TRP A 21 6.59 3.35 -13.04
N THR A 22 5.58 4.20 -12.96
CA THR A 22 4.98 4.61 -11.69
C THR A 22 4.36 3.43 -10.93
N VAL A 23 3.84 2.44 -11.64
CA VAL A 23 3.29 1.20 -11.08
C VAL A 23 4.41 0.18 -10.85
N SER A 24 5.28 0.01 -11.85
CA SER A 24 6.35 -1.01 -11.81
C SER A 24 7.36 -0.75 -10.69
N ILE A 25 7.79 0.50 -10.49
CA ILE A 25 8.73 0.85 -9.43
C ILE A 25 8.12 0.63 -8.04
N PHE A 26 6.85 0.96 -7.87
CA PHE A 26 6.13 0.68 -6.62
C PHE A 26 6.10 -0.82 -6.34
N ALA A 27 5.68 -1.63 -7.32
CA ALA A 27 5.59 -3.09 -7.17
C ALA A 27 6.97 -3.72 -6.89
N LEU A 28 8.02 -3.28 -7.59
CA LEU A 28 9.39 -3.76 -7.40
C LEU A 28 9.90 -3.45 -6.00
N VAL A 29 9.73 -2.21 -5.54
CA VAL A 29 10.17 -1.80 -4.20
C VAL A 29 9.40 -2.55 -3.12
N VAL A 30 8.07 -2.74 -3.27
CA VAL A 30 7.27 -3.56 -2.35
C VAL A 30 7.78 -5.00 -2.33
N ALA A 31 8.06 -5.61 -3.49
CA ALA A 31 8.56 -6.98 -3.56
C ALA A 31 9.89 -7.17 -2.82
N ILE A 32 10.82 -6.22 -2.94
CA ILE A 32 12.11 -6.25 -2.25
C ILE A 32 11.96 -5.95 -0.76
N SER A 33 11.11 -5.00 -0.39
CA SER A 33 10.95 -4.52 0.98
C SER A 33 10.08 -5.42 1.85
N ALA A 34 9.14 -6.17 1.26
CA ALA A 34 8.18 -7.00 1.99
C ALA A 34 8.82 -8.02 2.94
N PRO A 35 9.87 -8.77 2.58
CA PRO A 35 10.52 -9.70 3.50
C PRO A 35 11.41 -9.03 4.56
N ILE A 36 11.85 -7.81 4.34
CA ILE A 36 12.89 -7.14 5.14
C ILE A 36 12.28 -6.11 6.10
N MET A 37 11.49 -5.19 5.56
CA MET A 37 11.04 -4.02 6.30
C MET A 37 10.14 -4.35 7.50
N PRO A 38 9.17 -5.28 7.45
CA PRO A 38 8.39 -5.63 8.64
C PRO A 38 9.25 -6.17 9.78
N LEU A 39 10.38 -6.84 9.46
CA LEU A 39 11.33 -7.34 10.45
C LEU A 39 12.07 -6.20 11.14
N LEU A 40 12.58 -5.24 10.38
CA LEU A 40 13.30 -4.08 10.91
C LEU A 40 12.43 -3.26 11.88
N PHE A 41 11.15 -3.13 11.57
CA PHE A 41 10.19 -2.39 12.39
C PHE A 41 9.49 -3.22 13.46
N SER A 42 9.75 -4.52 13.56
CA SER A 42 9.05 -5.45 14.47
C SER A 42 9.19 -5.09 15.96
N GLY A 43 10.29 -4.43 16.35
CA GLY A 43 10.56 -4.02 17.74
C GLY A 43 10.05 -2.62 18.10
N ILE A 44 9.41 -1.90 17.17
CA ILE A 44 8.97 -0.54 17.38
C ILE A 44 7.47 -0.53 17.72
N ASN A 45 7.04 0.46 18.52
CA ASN A 45 5.63 0.66 18.83
C ASN A 45 4.78 0.72 17.55
N ARG A 46 3.76 -0.14 17.46
CA ARG A 46 2.95 -0.34 16.26
C ARG A 46 2.28 0.93 15.78
N LYS A 47 1.73 1.74 16.70
CA LYS A 47 1.14 3.05 16.37
C LYS A 47 2.16 3.99 15.74
N LYS A 48 3.37 4.09 16.31
CA LYS A 48 4.43 4.95 15.78
C LYS A 48 4.83 4.55 14.36
N VAL A 49 4.93 3.25 14.10
CA VAL A 49 5.26 2.73 12.77
C VAL A 49 4.16 3.03 11.76
N MET A 50 2.89 2.85 12.13
CA MET A 50 1.76 3.19 11.27
C MET A 50 1.72 4.69 10.95
N LEU A 51 1.96 5.55 11.94
CA LEU A 51 2.01 7.00 11.74
C LEU A 51 3.20 7.40 10.85
N LEU A 52 4.37 6.79 11.03
CA LEU A 52 5.52 7.02 10.16
C LEU A 52 5.17 6.68 8.70
N ALA A 53 4.60 5.51 8.47
CA ALA A 53 4.22 5.07 7.12
C ALA A 53 3.19 6.01 6.50
N LEU A 54 2.10 6.32 7.21
CA LEU A 54 1.06 7.24 6.73
C LEU A 54 1.58 8.67 6.51
N GLY A 55 2.50 9.14 7.37
CA GLY A 55 3.16 10.44 7.19
C GLY A 55 3.98 10.49 5.91
N VAL A 56 4.78 9.44 5.64
CA VAL A 56 5.55 9.32 4.39
C VAL A 56 4.62 9.22 3.18
N PHE A 57 3.53 8.44 3.26
CA PHE A 57 2.51 8.37 2.20
C PHE A 57 1.89 9.74 1.91
N THR A 58 1.45 10.45 2.94
CA THR A 58 0.83 11.76 2.80
C THR A 58 1.81 12.77 2.18
N LEU A 59 3.03 12.83 2.70
CA LEU A 59 4.07 13.74 2.20
C LEU A 59 4.44 13.44 0.76
N SER A 60 4.62 12.15 0.41
CA SER A 60 4.88 11.72 -0.96
C SER A 60 3.76 12.09 -1.93
N ASN A 61 2.50 11.99 -1.49
CA ASN A 61 1.37 12.42 -2.31
C ASN A 61 1.32 13.92 -2.50
N ILE A 62 1.63 14.72 -1.46
CA ILE A 62 1.73 16.18 -1.57
C ILE A 62 2.82 16.56 -2.58
N ILE A 63 4.01 15.97 -2.50
CA ILE A 63 5.10 16.24 -3.44
C ILE A 63 4.69 15.81 -4.85
N SER A 64 4.04 14.65 -5.00
CA SER A 64 3.53 14.17 -6.30
C SER A 64 2.51 15.10 -6.93
N MET A 65 1.69 15.76 -6.12
CA MET A 65 0.68 16.74 -6.58
C MET A 65 1.32 18.03 -7.09
N LEU A 66 2.44 18.44 -6.47
CA LEU A 66 3.08 19.74 -6.73
C LEU A 66 4.20 19.66 -7.78
N THR A 67 4.66 18.44 -8.12
CA THR A 67 5.78 18.28 -9.05
C THR A 67 5.35 18.21 -10.50
N SER A 68 6.11 18.85 -11.38
CA SER A 68 6.06 18.67 -12.84
C SER A 68 7.22 17.79 -13.34
N ASN A 69 8.05 17.27 -12.46
CA ASN A 69 9.19 16.42 -12.82
C ASN A 69 8.84 14.94 -12.68
N PHE A 70 8.87 14.19 -13.79
CA PHE A 70 8.53 12.77 -13.81
C PHE A 70 9.45 11.91 -12.93
N THR A 71 10.77 12.20 -12.91
CA THR A 71 11.71 11.49 -12.04
C THR A 71 11.37 11.67 -10.57
N LEU A 72 11.01 12.90 -10.16
CA LEU A 72 10.58 13.16 -8.80
C LEU A 72 9.27 12.43 -8.48
N LEU A 73 8.33 12.33 -9.42
CA LEU A 73 7.14 11.49 -9.28
C LEU A 73 7.51 10.02 -9.00
N LEU A 74 8.47 9.46 -9.73
CA LEU A 74 8.93 8.08 -9.52
C LEU A 74 9.53 7.88 -8.10
N ILE A 75 10.33 8.83 -7.64
CA ILE A 75 10.91 8.81 -6.29
C ILE A 75 9.80 8.83 -5.22
N THR A 76 8.80 9.70 -5.40
CA THR A 76 7.64 9.78 -4.49
C THR A 76 6.75 8.55 -4.52
N ARG A 77 6.84 7.69 -5.53
CA ARG A 77 6.20 6.37 -5.57
C ARG A 77 7.05 5.28 -4.91
N ALA A 78 8.36 5.33 -5.11
CA ALA A 78 9.29 4.37 -4.52
C ALA A 78 9.37 4.51 -2.99
N LEU A 79 9.44 5.72 -2.47
CA LEU A 79 9.68 6.00 -1.06
C LEU A 79 8.59 5.41 -0.13
N PRO A 80 7.28 5.64 -0.35
CA PRO A 80 6.24 5.00 0.44
C PRO A 80 6.14 3.50 0.22
N ALA A 81 6.55 2.98 -0.95
CA ALA A 81 6.52 1.56 -1.24
C ALA A 81 7.39 0.74 -0.27
N PHE A 82 8.50 1.29 0.25
CA PHE A 82 9.30 0.65 1.29
C PHE A 82 8.53 0.41 2.59
N LEU A 83 7.63 1.32 2.95
CA LEU A 83 6.86 1.25 4.20
C LEU A 83 5.50 0.58 4.01
N HIS A 84 5.06 0.36 2.78
CA HIS A 84 3.76 -0.26 2.49
C HIS A 84 3.61 -1.65 3.15
N PRO A 85 4.56 -2.61 3.03
CA PRO A 85 4.44 -3.91 3.68
C PRO A 85 4.43 -3.82 5.20
N VAL A 86 5.15 -2.83 5.75
CA VAL A 86 5.17 -2.58 7.20
C VAL A 86 3.81 -2.11 7.68
N TYR A 87 3.21 -1.13 6.99
CA TYR A 87 1.89 -0.60 7.32
C TYR A 87 0.82 -1.71 7.27
N VAL A 88 0.80 -2.49 6.19
CA VAL A 88 -0.16 -3.59 6.01
C VAL A 88 0.00 -4.64 7.10
N SER A 89 1.22 -5.07 7.40
CA SER A 89 1.52 -6.02 8.47
C SER A 89 1.07 -5.50 9.84
N MET A 90 1.32 -4.22 10.14
CA MET A 90 0.90 -3.58 11.38
C MET A 90 -0.63 -3.44 11.47
N ALA A 91 -1.31 -3.11 10.38
CA ALA A 91 -2.76 -3.00 10.34
C ALA A 91 -3.45 -4.34 10.69
N PHE A 92 -2.99 -5.45 10.10
CA PHE A 92 -3.49 -6.79 10.46
C PHE A 92 -3.19 -7.15 11.91
N THR A 93 -1.98 -6.85 12.39
CA THR A 93 -1.58 -7.15 13.75
C THR A 93 -2.39 -6.35 14.77
N VAL A 94 -2.61 -5.07 14.53
CA VAL A 94 -3.44 -4.19 15.37
C VAL A 94 -4.89 -4.67 15.38
N ALA A 95 -5.46 -4.99 14.22
CA ALA A 95 -6.82 -5.51 14.12
C ALA A 95 -7.01 -6.82 14.91
N ALA A 96 -6.07 -7.77 14.76
CA ALA A 96 -6.09 -9.01 15.51
C ALA A 96 -5.95 -8.80 17.03
N ALA A 97 -5.08 -7.88 17.44
CA ALA A 97 -4.82 -7.59 18.85
C ALA A 97 -5.92 -6.74 19.54
N SER A 98 -6.82 -6.12 18.76
CA SER A 98 -7.92 -5.29 19.27
C SER A 98 -9.14 -6.08 19.74
N VAL A 99 -9.13 -7.41 19.57
CA VAL A 99 -10.25 -8.30 19.91
C VAL A 99 -9.74 -9.55 20.63
N SER A 100 -10.68 -10.38 21.17
CA SER A 100 -10.30 -11.69 21.74
C SER A 100 -9.74 -12.62 20.66
N LYS A 101 -8.96 -13.62 21.08
CA LYS A 101 -8.28 -14.57 20.16
C LYS A 101 -9.25 -15.26 19.20
N GLU A 102 -10.45 -15.62 19.68
CA GLU A 102 -11.49 -16.28 18.88
C GLU A 102 -12.05 -15.36 17.78
N LYS A 103 -12.05 -14.05 18.01
CA LYS A 103 -12.55 -13.04 17.06
C LYS A 103 -11.45 -12.47 16.12
N ALA A 104 -10.18 -12.78 16.39
CA ALA A 104 -9.06 -12.25 15.62
C ALA A 104 -9.16 -12.55 14.11
N PRO A 105 -9.52 -13.77 13.64
CA PRO A 105 -9.69 -14.02 12.20
C PRO A 105 -10.75 -13.13 11.56
N LYS A 106 -11.87 -12.88 12.25
CA LYS A 106 -12.94 -12.00 11.76
C LYS A 106 -12.49 -10.54 11.70
N ALA A 107 -11.68 -10.08 12.64
CA ALA A 107 -11.12 -8.73 12.63
C ALA A 107 -10.14 -8.53 11.46
N VAL A 108 -9.28 -9.51 11.19
CA VAL A 108 -8.37 -9.51 10.04
C VAL A 108 -9.16 -9.52 8.73
N ALA A 109 -10.21 -10.34 8.62
CA ALA A 109 -11.08 -10.36 7.43
C ALA A 109 -11.72 -8.99 7.15
N LYS A 110 -12.12 -8.23 8.18
CA LYS A 110 -12.63 -6.85 8.01
C LYS A 110 -11.59 -5.90 7.40
N VAL A 111 -10.31 -6.06 7.74
CA VAL A 111 -9.25 -5.27 7.10
C VAL A 111 -9.16 -5.59 5.60
N PHE A 112 -9.25 -6.88 5.22
CA PHE A 112 -9.28 -7.27 3.81
C PHE A 112 -10.50 -6.71 3.07
N ILE A 113 -11.68 -6.71 3.70
CA ILE A 113 -12.88 -6.07 3.13
C ILE A 113 -12.61 -4.57 2.89
N GLY A 114 -11.98 -3.89 3.86
CA GLY A 114 -11.60 -2.48 3.69
C GLY A 114 -10.62 -2.25 2.53
N VAL A 115 -9.62 -3.13 2.36
CA VAL A 115 -8.69 -3.07 1.22
C VAL A 115 -9.42 -3.25 -0.10
N SER A 116 -10.29 -4.27 -0.19
CA SER A 116 -11.08 -4.56 -1.41
C SER A 116 -12.03 -3.42 -1.74
N ALA A 117 -12.74 -2.88 -0.74
CA ALA A 117 -13.63 -1.73 -0.92
C ALA A 117 -12.85 -0.49 -1.39
N GLY A 118 -11.66 -0.26 -0.82
CA GLY A 118 -10.76 0.81 -1.25
C GLY A 118 -10.32 0.68 -2.71
N MET A 119 -10.09 -0.54 -3.19
CA MET A 119 -9.75 -0.78 -4.60
C MET A 119 -10.97 -0.59 -5.51
N VAL A 120 -12.11 -1.16 -5.15
CA VAL A 120 -13.34 -1.14 -5.97
C VAL A 120 -13.93 0.27 -6.07
N LEU A 121 -13.87 1.06 -5.01
CA LEU A 121 -14.43 2.42 -4.97
C LEU A 121 -13.38 3.50 -5.21
N GLY A 122 -12.19 3.34 -4.64
CA GLY A 122 -11.15 4.36 -4.68
C GLY A 122 -10.56 4.55 -6.08
N VAL A 123 -10.35 3.46 -6.83
CA VAL A 123 -9.79 3.56 -8.20
C VAL A 123 -10.76 4.29 -9.14
N PRO A 124 -12.04 3.90 -9.28
CA PRO A 124 -12.98 4.63 -10.15
C PRO A 124 -13.17 6.09 -9.74
N VAL A 125 -13.33 6.35 -8.43
CA VAL A 125 -13.50 7.74 -7.93
C VAL A 125 -12.29 8.59 -8.28
N THR A 126 -11.09 8.07 -8.08
CA THR A 126 -9.86 8.82 -8.40
C THR A 126 -9.70 9.01 -9.90
N SER A 127 -9.99 7.98 -10.70
CA SER A 127 -9.92 8.06 -12.15
C SER A 127 -10.92 9.09 -12.69
N TYR A 128 -12.14 9.09 -12.18
CA TYR A 128 -13.16 10.07 -12.53
C TYR A 128 -12.73 11.50 -12.19
N ILE A 129 -12.24 11.74 -10.97
CA ILE A 129 -11.76 13.09 -10.58
C ILE A 129 -10.57 13.50 -11.46
N ALA A 130 -9.66 12.59 -11.76
CA ALA A 130 -8.49 12.90 -12.56
C ALA A 130 -8.84 13.19 -14.02
N SER A 131 -9.83 12.49 -14.62
CA SER A 131 -10.27 12.69 -15.99
C SER A 131 -11.13 13.94 -16.18
N GLU A 132 -12.09 14.17 -15.27
CA GLU A 132 -13.06 15.26 -15.41
C GLU A 132 -12.52 16.61 -14.90
N VAL A 133 -11.57 16.60 -13.95
CA VAL A 133 -11.07 17.84 -13.36
C VAL A 133 -9.60 18.04 -13.68
N SER A 134 -8.71 17.24 -13.10
CA SER A 134 -7.27 17.25 -13.40
C SER A 134 -6.53 16.14 -12.65
N PHE A 135 -5.34 15.78 -13.16
CA PHE A 135 -4.40 14.89 -12.46
C PHE A 135 -4.12 15.38 -11.02
N THR A 136 -3.89 16.67 -10.85
CA THR A 136 -3.62 17.29 -9.53
C THR A 136 -4.76 17.08 -8.54
N MET A 137 -6.01 17.19 -8.98
CA MET A 137 -7.20 16.94 -8.14
C MET A 137 -7.34 15.47 -7.76
N GLY A 138 -7.04 14.55 -8.67
CA GLY A 138 -6.97 13.11 -8.34
C GLY A 138 -5.90 12.84 -7.27
N MET A 139 -4.73 13.45 -7.36
CA MET A 139 -3.67 13.33 -6.35
C MET A 139 -4.05 14.00 -5.03
N MET A 140 -4.77 15.14 -5.07
CA MET A 140 -5.30 15.81 -3.88
C MET A 140 -6.29 14.91 -3.12
N PHE A 141 -7.16 14.21 -3.83
CA PHE A 141 -8.07 13.24 -3.22
C PHE A 141 -7.31 12.16 -2.43
N PHE A 142 -6.26 11.56 -3.00
CA PHE A 142 -5.42 10.61 -2.28
C PHE A 142 -4.74 11.23 -1.07
N THR A 143 -4.26 12.46 -1.19
CA THR A 143 -3.62 13.19 -0.09
C THR A 143 -4.58 13.40 1.07
N VAL A 144 -5.80 13.86 0.78
CA VAL A 144 -6.85 14.08 1.80
C VAL A 144 -7.23 12.77 2.49
N VAL A 145 -7.46 11.70 1.72
CA VAL A 145 -7.79 10.39 2.30
C VAL A 145 -6.65 9.89 3.22
N ASN A 146 -5.39 9.99 2.79
CA ASN A 146 -4.26 9.59 3.63
C ASN A 146 -4.13 10.45 4.89
N ALA A 147 -4.32 11.77 4.78
CA ALA A 147 -4.30 12.68 5.91
C ALA A 147 -5.41 12.36 6.92
N LEU A 148 -6.63 12.06 6.44
CA LEU A 148 -7.74 11.64 7.30
C LEU A 148 -7.42 10.33 8.04
N VAL A 149 -6.85 9.35 7.34
CA VAL A 149 -6.43 8.07 7.96
C VAL A 149 -5.29 8.29 8.95
N PHE A 150 -4.36 9.21 8.67
CA PHE A 150 -3.29 9.59 9.59
C PHE A 150 -3.87 10.18 10.88
N VAL A 151 -4.79 11.14 10.78
CA VAL A 151 -5.49 11.73 11.92
C VAL A 151 -6.31 10.69 12.67
N ALA A 152 -7.07 9.85 11.97
CA ALA A 152 -7.82 8.76 12.58
C ALA A 152 -6.91 7.78 13.34
N THR A 153 -5.72 7.49 12.81
CA THR A 153 -4.73 6.64 13.49
C THR A 153 -4.22 7.30 14.78
N ILE A 154 -4.02 8.61 14.79
CA ILE A 154 -3.66 9.36 16.01
C ILE A 154 -4.76 9.23 17.07
N LEU A 155 -6.01 9.42 16.67
CA LEU A 155 -7.14 9.52 17.60
C LEU A 155 -7.61 8.15 18.11
N PHE A 156 -7.72 7.15 17.22
CA PHE A 156 -8.40 5.89 17.53
C PHE A 156 -7.46 4.71 17.82
N ILE A 157 -6.22 4.72 17.33
CA ILE A 157 -5.30 3.62 17.60
C ILE A 157 -4.55 3.90 18.91
N PRO A 158 -4.67 3.02 19.93
CA PRO A 158 -3.93 3.16 21.17
C PRO A 158 -2.45 2.89 20.97
N SER A 159 -1.62 3.38 21.90
CA SER A 159 -0.20 3.02 21.92
C SER A 159 -0.06 1.51 22.19
N MET A 160 0.63 0.81 21.30
CA MET A 160 0.81 -0.65 21.37
C MET A 160 2.30 -0.99 21.35
N PRO A 161 2.98 -0.84 22.51
CA PRO A 161 4.39 -1.18 22.61
C PRO A 161 4.60 -2.69 22.39
N VAL A 162 5.69 -3.03 21.77
CA VAL A 162 6.07 -4.44 21.53
C VAL A 162 6.79 -4.93 22.77
N LYS A 163 6.27 -6.00 23.40
CA LYS A 163 6.85 -6.61 24.60
C LYS A 163 8.10 -7.43 24.28
N GLU A 164 8.12 -8.08 23.11
CA GLU A 164 9.22 -8.92 22.67
C GLU A 164 9.57 -8.62 21.22
N LYS A 165 10.86 -8.41 20.94
CA LYS A 165 11.36 -8.29 19.57
C LYS A 165 11.37 -9.67 18.93
N LEU A 166 10.80 -9.80 17.76
CA LEU A 166 10.88 -11.02 16.99
C LEU A 166 12.34 -11.25 16.54
N SER A 167 12.89 -12.40 16.91
CA SER A 167 14.22 -12.79 16.46
C SER A 167 14.19 -13.16 14.98
N TYR A 168 15.14 -12.66 14.21
CA TYR A 168 15.30 -13.00 12.79
C TYR A 168 15.40 -14.52 12.56
N GLY A 169 16.08 -15.25 13.43
CA GLY A 169 16.22 -16.69 13.33
C GLY A 169 14.89 -17.45 13.47
N THR A 170 14.02 -17.01 14.37
CA THR A 170 12.69 -17.61 14.55
C THR A 170 11.80 -17.41 13.34
N GLN A 171 11.90 -16.27 12.67
CA GLN A 171 11.10 -15.95 11.48
C GLN A 171 11.60 -16.71 10.23
N LEU A 172 12.90 -16.86 10.06
CA LEU A 172 13.46 -17.67 8.98
C LEU A 172 13.09 -19.16 9.13
N ASN A 173 12.90 -19.66 10.36
CA ASN A 173 12.43 -21.03 10.59
C ASN A 173 11.00 -21.27 10.08
N VAL A 174 10.16 -20.24 9.98
CA VAL A 174 8.83 -20.33 9.37
C VAL A 174 8.93 -20.69 7.89
N LEU A 175 9.92 -20.16 7.17
CA LEU A 175 10.16 -20.46 5.76
C LEU A 175 10.58 -21.92 5.50
N LYS A 176 11.00 -22.68 6.53
CA LYS A 176 11.30 -24.11 6.40
C LYS A 176 10.04 -24.98 6.29
N LYS A 177 8.87 -24.43 6.62
CA LYS A 177 7.60 -25.18 6.55
C LYS A 177 7.07 -25.16 5.11
N LYS A 178 6.88 -26.34 4.50
CA LYS A 178 6.35 -26.49 3.13
C LYS A 178 5.00 -25.78 2.93
N ILE A 179 4.13 -25.78 3.95
CA ILE A 179 2.82 -25.13 3.89
C ILE A 179 2.93 -23.62 3.60
N ILE A 180 3.99 -22.96 4.07
CA ILE A 180 4.24 -21.55 3.83
C ILE A 180 4.52 -21.30 2.34
N TRP A 181 5.32 -22.16 1.70
CA TRP A 181 5.60 -22.07 0.27
C TRP A 181 4.37 -22.29 -0.58
N TYR A 182 3.54 -23.29 -0.25
CA TYR A 182 2.24 -23.49 -0.93
C TYR A 182 1.34 -22.27 -0.78
N SER A 183 1.28 -21.66 0.41
CA SER A 183 0.50 -20.44 0.63
C SER A 183 1.04 -19.26 -0.17
N ILE A 184 2.36 -19.07 -0.22
CA ILE A 184 3.00 -18.01 -1.02
C ILE A 184 2.68 -18.19 -2.50
N ILE A 185 2.85 -19.40 -3.05
CA ILE A 185 2.56 -19.70 -4.45
C ILE A 185 1.08 -19.44 -4.76
N ALA A 186 0.17 -19.95 -3.93
CA ALA A 186 -1.27 -19.76 -4.12
C ALA A 186 -1.66 -18.27 -4.11
N VAL A 187 -1.17 -17.50 -3.13
CA VAL A 187 -1.44 -16.06 -3.05
C VAL A 187 -0.83 -15.31 -4.24
N THR A 188 0.37 -15.68 -4.68
CA THR A 188 1.03 -15.06 -5.83
C THR A 188 0.24 -15.32 -7.11
N LEU A 189 -0.21 -16.56 -7.35
CA LEU A 189 -1.00 -16.91 -8.53
C LEU A 189 -2.36 -16.21 -8.53
N ILE A 190 -3.07 -16.18 -7.40
CA ILE A 190 -4.36 -15.50 -7.28
C ILE A 190 -4.22 -14.00 -7.54
N ASN A 191 -3.25 -13.34 -6.90
CA ASN A 191 -3.04 -11.90 -7.11
C ASN A 191 -2.53 -11.61 -8.52
N GLY A 192 -1.63 -12.44 -9.07
CA GLY A 192 -1.14 -12.29 -10.45
C GLY A 192 -2.28 -12.40 -11.47
N ALA A 193 -3.18 -13.37 -11.32
CA ALA A 193 -4.36 -13.51 -12.15
C ALA A 193 -5.31 -12.30 -12.03
N LEU A 194 -5.58 -11.85 -10.80
CA LEU A 194 -6.44 -10.69 -10.51
C LEU A 194 -5.87 -9.40 -11.13
N PHE A 195 -4.63 -9.08 -10.87
CA PHE A 195 -3.99 -7.87 -11.42
C PHE A 195 -3.82 -7.95 -12.93
N GLY A 196 -3.49 -9.12 -13.48
CA GLY A 196 -3.43 -9.36 -14.92
C GLY A 196 -4.80 -9.10 -15.57
N PHE A 197 -5.87 -9.68 -15.03
CA PHE A 197 -7.23 -9.46 -15.52
C PHE A 197 -7.62 -7.98 -15.51
N PHE A 198 -7.41 -7.28 -14.39
CA PHE A 198 -7.72 -5.84 -14.28
C PHE A 198 -6.88 -4.97 -15.22
N SER A 199 -5.62 -5.31 -15.46
CA SER A 199 -4.75 -4.54 -16.36
C SER A 199 -5.19 -4.65 -17.82
N TYR A 200 -5.64 -5.83 -18.26
CA TYR A 200 -6.09 -6.02 -19.65
C TYR A 200 -7.56 -5.62 -19.87
N MET A 201 -8.37 -5.54 -18.83
CA MET A 201 -9.77 -5.15 -18.96
C MET A 201 -9.94 -3.67 -19.31
N SER A 202 -8.97 -2.82 -18.94
CA SER A 202 -8.99 -1.39 -19.27
C SER A 202 -8.67 -1.08 -20.73
N ASP A 203 -8.02 -2.01 -21.45
CA ASP A 203 -7.67 -1.81 -22.88
C ASP A 203 -8.79 -2.26 -23.85
N ASN A 204 -9.86 -2.90 -23.32
CA ASN A 204 -10.95 -3.47 -24.12
C ASN A 204 -12.33 -2.80 -23.85
N LEU A 205 -12.36 -1.72 -23.08
CA LEU A 205 -13.55 -0.90 -22.82
C LEU A 205 -13.36 0.51 -23.36
#